data_2037c380931a3d9aee480e9f59116e9c
#
_entry.id   2037c380931a3d9aee480e9f59116e9c
#
_cell.length_a   1.000
_cell.length_b   1.000
_cell.length_c   1.000
_cell.angle_alpha   90.00
_cell.angle_beta   90.00
_cell.angle_gamma   90.00
#
_symmetry.space_group_name_H-M   'P 1'
#
loop_
_entity.id
_entity.type
_entity.pdbx_description
1 polymer ?
#
loop_
_entity_poly.entity_id
_entity_poly.type
_entity_poly.pdbx_seq_one_letter_code
_entity_poly.pdbx_strand_id
1 'polypeptide(L)'
;DPTGVGRVFQLTDMGKIKQQLKAQAAADAALSPNTSDTTLAANQQQTPRAAASVSPLEVAVAAAVVEQNAPTDTTWRDETPFTLSPGEGLEIKLKMIKGGQAPFNWVVTGGAVNFDTHGDGLGQSISYEKGRGVVSDEGVLEAAFTGNHGWFWRNRGQSDVQVVLRTRGDYSGIKR
;
A
#
# COMPACT_ATOMS: atom_id res chain seq x y z
N ASP A 1 -16.93 -23.36 -38.08
CA ASP A 1 -17.13 -23.33 -36.63
C ASP A 1 -16.43 -22.13 -36.02
N PRO A 2 -17.16 -21.18 -35.45
CA PRO A 2 -16.59 -20.06 -34.77
C PRO A 2 -16.62 -20.32 -33.26
N THR A 3 -15.59 -20.88 -32.70
CA THR A 3 -15.42 -20.89 -31.24
C THR A 3 -14.72 -19.61 -30.82
N GLY A 4 -15.53 -18.60 -30.50
CA GLY A 4 -15.07 -17.42 -29.80
C GLY A 4 -14.66 -17.78 -28.36
N VAL A 5 -13.37 -17.95 -28.14
CA VAL A 5 -12.82 -18.05 -26.79
C VAL A 5 -12.70 -16.64 -26.25
N GLY A 6 -13.73 -16.20 -25.53
CA GLY A 6 -13.64 -15.01 -24.70
C GLY A 6 -12.55 -15.21 -23.65
N ARG A 7 -11.47 -14.46 -23.75
CA ARG A 7 -10.46 -14.38 -22.68
C ARG A 7 -11.12 -13.72 -21.47
N VAL A 8 -11.46 -14.55 -20.50
CA VAL A 8 -11.79 -14.07 -19.17
C VAL A 8 -10.48 -13.57 -18.56
N PHE A 9 -10.33 -12.25 -18.45
CA PHE A 9 -9.26 -11.65 -17.68
C PHE A 9 -9.50 -12.03 -16.21
N GLN A 10 -8.69 -12.95 -15.72
CA GLN A 10 -8.74 -13.34 -14.31
C GLN A 10 -8.10 -12.23 -13.48
N LEU A 11 -8.74 -11.88 -12.37
CA LEU A 11 -8.29 -10.91 -11.36
C LEU A 11 -6.88 -11.20 -10.80
N THR A 12 -6.33 -12.38 -11.05
CA THR A 12 -4.97 -12.81 -10.70
C THR A 12 -3.86 -12.04 -11.39
N ASP A 13 -4.14 -11.34 -12.49
CA ASP A 13 -3.13 -10.57 -13.21
C ASP A 13 -2.84 -9.20 -12.58
N MET A 14 -3.78 -8.61 -11.86
CA MET A 14 -3.57 -7.34 -11.18
C MET A 14 -2.56 -7.44 -10.03
N GLY A 15 -2.53 -8.57 -9.31
CA GLY A 15 -1.55 -8.82 -8.26
C GLY A 15 -0.11 -8.93 -8.81
N LYS A 16 0.05 -9.56 -9.96
CA LYS A 16 1.35 -9.70 -10.64
C LYS A 16 1.87 -8.39 -11.20
N ILE A 17 0.98 -7.56 -11.72
CA ILE A 17 1.33 -6.22 -12.25
C ILE A 17 1.78 -5.30 -11.11
N LYS A 18 1.10 -5.36 -9.94
CA LYS A 18 1.48 -4.58 -8.75
C LYS A 18 2.85 -5.01 -8.20
N GLN A 19 3.17 -6.31 -8.21
CA GLN A 19 4.49 -6.83 -7.83
C GLN A 19 5.59 -6.38 -8.80
N GLN A 20 5.33 -6.35 -10.09
CA GLN A 20 6.28 -5.93 -11.11
C GLN A 20 6.58 -4.43 -11.03
N LEU A 21 5.57 -3.59 -10.80
CA LEU A 21 5.72 -2.14 -10.60
C LEU A 21 6.49 -1.81 -9.30
N LYS A 22 6.25 -2.57 -8.22
CA LYS A 22 6.95 -2.39 -6.95
C LYS A 22 8.42 -2.82 -7.02
N ALA A 23 8.74 -3.86 -7.82
CA ALA A 23 10.13 -4.29 -8.09
C ALA A 23 10.89 -3.27 -8.94
N GLN A 24 10.23 -2.60 -9.87
CA GLN A 24 10.83 -1.58 -10.73
C GLN A 24 11.15 -0.29 -9.95
N ALA A 25 10.26 0.12 -9.04
CA ALA A 25 10.49 1.29 -8.17
C ALA A 25 11.65 1.09 -7.19
N ALA A 26 11.91 -0.14 -6.75
CA ALA A 26 13.03 -0.48 -5.87
C ALA A 26 14.38 -0.53 -6.63
N ALA A 27 14.37 -0.77 -7.94
CA ALA A 27 15.57 -0.78 -8.78
C ALA A 27 16.01 0.63 -9.20
N ASP A 28 15.08 1.58 -9.31
CA ASP A 28 15.34 2.97 -9.69
C ASP A 28 15.95 3.80 -8.54
N ALA A 29 15.72 3.41 -7.30
CA ALA A 29 16.29 4.06 -6.11
C ALA A 29 17.78 3.72 -5.86
N ALA A 30 18.36 2.76 -6.60
CA ALA A 30 19.75 2.30 -6.42
C ALA A 30 20.77 2.94 -7.37
N LEU A 31 20.35 3.81 -8.29
CA LEU A 31 21.21 4.45 -9.28
C LEU A 31 21.20 5.98 -9.13
N SER A 32 21.81 6.49 -8.06
CA SER A 32 22.24 7.88 -8.00
C SER A 32 23.74 7.90 -7.77
N PRO A 33 24.55 8.29 -8.75
CA PRO A 33 25.96 8.57 -8.51
C PRO A 33 26.11 9.96 -7.90
N ASN A 34 26.73 9.98 -6.75
CA ASN A 34 27.31 11.13 -6.08
C ASN A 34 28.43 11.73 -6.94
N THR A 35 28.33 13.02 -7.26
CA THR A 35 29.51 13.82 -7.66
C THR A 35 29.39 15.19 -7.00
N SER A 36 30.19 15.36 -5.97
CA SER A 36 30.64 16.65 -5.47
C SER A 36 31.70 17.19 -6.42
N ASP A 37 31.67 18.46 -6.77
CA ASP A 37 32.79 19.38 -6.58
C ASP A 37 32.43 20.80 -7.09
N THR A 38 32.46 21.76 -6.20
CA THR A 38 33.30 22.95 -6.04
C THR A 38 33.35 23.97 -7.19
N THR A 39 32.95 25.19 -6.95
CA THR A 39 33.71 26.43 -6.86
C THR A 39 33.01 27.67 -7.47
N LEU A 40 32.67 28.58 -6.59
CA LEU A 40 32.92 30.06 -6.57
C LEU A 40 32.49 30.99 -7.73
N ALA A 41 31.90 32.05 -7.24
CA ALA A 41 32.06 33.47 -7.56
C ALA A 41 30.87 34.17 -8.25
N ALA A 42 30.12 34.86 -7.46
CA ALA A 42 29.98 36.37 -7.41
C ALA A 42 29.57 37.07 -8.71
N ASN A 43 28.48 37.77 -8.74
CA ASN A 43 28.33 39.22 -8.56
C ASN A 43 27.02 39.79 -9.12
N GLN A 44 26.40 40.60 -8.26
CA GLN A 44 25.72 41.89 -8.46
C GLN A 44 24.47 42.01 -9.37
N GLN A 45 23.41 42.32 -8.67
CA GLN A 45 22.61 43.60 -8.69
C GLN A 45 22.07 44.08 -10.04
N GLN A 46 20.76 44.15 -10.12
CA GLN A 46 19.99 45.39 -10.34
C GLN A 46 18.47 45.13 -10.37
N THR A 47 17.77 45.75 -9.44
CA THR A 47 16.38 46.22 -9.58
C THR A 47 16.45 47.69 -10.01
N PRO A 48 15.36 48.43 -10.31
CA PRO A 48 13.94 48.11 -10.33
C PRO A 48 13.18 48.74 -11.54
N ARG A 49 11.86 48.53 -11.52
CA ARG A 49 10.80 49.52 -11.89
C ARG A 49 9.81 49.10 -13.00
N ALA A 50 8.64 49.00 -12.65
CA ALA A 50 7.43 49.80 -12.80
C ALA A 50 6.23 49.00 -13.33
N ALA A 51 5.24 49.00 -12.47
CA ALA A 51 3.80 49.02 -12.63
C ALA A 51 3.21 48.97 -14.07
N ALA A 52 2.29 48.05 -14.26
CA ALA A 52 1.07 48.29 -15.03
C ALA A 52 -0.04 47.38 -14.49
N SER A 53 -1.06 48.01 -13.96
CA SER A 53 -2.36 47.43 -13.61
C SER A 53 -3.06 46.92 -14.86
N VAL A 54 -3.56 45.68 -14.81
CA VAL A 54 -4.71 45.26 -15.62
C VAL A 54 -5.61 44.38 -14.78
N SER A 55 -6.86 44.76 -14.76
CA SER A 55 -7.99 44.26 -14.02
C SER A 55 -8.29 42.76 -14.29
N PRO A 56 -9.04 42.14 -13.36
CA PRO A 56 -9.32 40.70 -13.39
C PRO A 56 -10.38 40.39 -14.43
N LEU A 57 -10.04 39.64 -15.44
CA LEU A 57 -10.99 38.89 -16.21
C LEU A 57 -11.14 37.49 -15.58
N GLU A 58 -12.28 37.35 -14.98
CA GLU A 58 -12.93 36.13 -14.53
C GLU A 58 -12.81 35.05 -15.59
N VAL A 59 -11.89 34.12 -15.40
CA VAL A 59 -11.93 32.83 -16.05
C VAL A 59 -12.41 31.83 -15.01
N ALA A 60 -13.71 31.58 -15.05
CA ALA A 60 -14.31 30.45 -14.40
C ALA A 60 -13.72 29.17 -15.03
N VAL A 61 -12.63 28.69 -14.48
CA VAL A 61 -12.18 27.31 -14.70
C VAL A 61 -13.15 26.45 -13.92
N ALA A 62 -14.12 25.89 -14.65
CA ALA A 62 -14.87 24.76 -14.17
C ALA A 62 -13.87 23.68 -13.80
N ALA A 63 -13.58 23.58 -12.51
CA ALA A 63 -12.97 22.41 -11.95
C ALA A 63 -13.93 21.26 -12.25
N ALA A 64 -13.64 20.50 -13.29
CA ALA A 64 -14.21 19.19 -13.48
C ALA A 64 -13.74 18.36 -12.29
N VAL A 65 -14.57 18.31 -11.27
CA VAL A 65 -14.50 17.27 -10.25
C VAL A 65 -14.71 15.98 -11.00
N VAL A 66 -13.63 15.32 -11.34
CA VAL A 66 -13.66 13.90 -11.66
C VAL A 66 -14.05 13.23 -10.36
N GLU A 67 -15.34 13.11 -10.13
CA GLU A 67 -15.87 12.16 -9.18
C GLU A 67 -15.39 10.79 -9.66
N GLN A 68 -14.25 10.38 -9.14
CA GLN A 68 -13.85 8.99 -9.16
C GLN A 68 -14.92 8.27 -8.35
N ASN A 69 -15.84 7.66 -9.08
CA ASN A 69 -16.84 6.75 -8.58
C ASN A 69 -16.12 5.49 -8.08
N ALA A 70 -15.36 5.63 -6.98
CA ALA A 70 -14.98 4.51 -6.16
C ALA A 70 -16.28 4.00 -5.53
N PRO A 71 -16.59 2.71 -5.58
CA PRO A 71 -17.72 2.17 -4.85
C PRO A 71 -17.50 2.41 -3.36
N THR A 72 -18.16 3.45 -2.85
CA THR A 72 -18.08 3.94 -1.48
C THR A 72 -18.96 3.15 -0.52
N ASP A 73 -19.04 1.85 -0.69
CA ASP A 73 -19.54 0.98 0.39
C ASP A 73 -18.41 0.08 0.89
N THR A 74 -17.34 0.72 1.40
CA THR A 74 -16.26 0.00 2.07
C THR A 74 -16.55 -0.04 3.57
N THR A 75 -17.69 -0.64 3.91
CA THR A 75 -17.94 -1.00 5.31
C THR A 75 -16.98 -2.13 5.67
N TRP A 76 -15.97 -1.81 6.46
CA TRP A 76 -15.08 -2.81 7.03
C TRP A 76 -15.86 -3.65 8.03
N ARG A 77 -15.72 -4.98 7.93
CA ARG A 77 -16.34 -5.90 8.87
C ARG A 77 -15.68 -5.85 10.23
N ASP A 78 -14.35 -5.82 10.22
CA ASP A 78 -13.55 -5.81 11.43
C ASP A 78 -12.45 -4.73 11.31
N GLU A 79 -12.24 -3.99 12.41
CA GLU A 79 -11.14 -3.07 12.60
C GLU A 79 -10.36 -3.47 13.85
N THR A 80 -9.07 -3.67 13.71
CA THR A 80 -8.20 -4.18 14.76
C THR A 80 -7.04 -3.23 14.97
N PRO A 81 -7.12 -2.29 15.92
CA PRO A 81 -5.99 -1.47 16.33
C PRO A 81 -5.06 -2.21 17.29
N PHE A 82 -3.75 -1.97 17.18
CA PHE A 82 -2.74 -2.47 18.13
C PHE A 82 -1.47 -1.60 18.08
N THR A 83 -0.70 -1.66 19.15
CA THR A 83 0.59 -0.95 19.27
C THR A 83 1.72 -1.98 19.32
N LEU A 84 2.85 -1.65 18.71
CA LEU A 84 4.07 -2.43 18.76
C LEU A 84 5.20 -1.55 19.31
N SER A 85 5.77 -1.95 20.42
CA SER A 85 6.98 -1.35 20.98
C SER A 85 8.21 -1.70 20.14
N PRO A 86 9.35 -0.99 20.30
CA PRO A 86 10.60 -1.32 19.62
C PRO A 86 10.97 -2.80 19.74
N GLY A 87 11.17 -3.46 18.60
CA GLY A 87 11.47 -4.89 18.53
C GLY A 87 10.28 -5.84 18.63
N GLU A 88 9.10 -5.35 19.01
CA GLU A 88 7.92 -6.17 19.16
C GLU A 88 7.32 -6.58 17.82
N GLY A 89 6.68 -7.74 17.78
CA GLY A 89 5.92 -8.26 16.65
C GLY A 89 4.58 -8.84 17.07
N LEU A 90 3.61 -8.75 16.17
CA LEU A 90 2.27 -9.32 16.36
C LEU A 90 1.82 -10.02 15.07
N GLU A 91 1.15 -11.14 15.25
CA GLU A 91 0.50 -11.90 14.18
C GLU A 91 -1.02 -11.80 14.31
N ILE A 92 -1.70 -11.56 13.19
CA ILE A 92 -3.15 -11.63 13.10
C ILE A 92 -3.50 -12.50 11.90
N LYS A 93 -4.32 -13.51 12.11
CA LYS A 93 -4.77 -14.44 11.08
C LYS A 93 -6.28 -14.53 10.99
N LEU A 94 -6.76 -14.66 9.78
CA LEU A 94 -8.13 -14.92 9.40
C LEU A 94 -8.30 -16.42 9.16
N LYS A 95 -9.34 -17.02 9.73
CA LYS A 95 -9.71 -18.40 9.45
C LYS A 95 -10.51 -18.45 8.16
N MET A 96 -9.92 -18.99 7.10
CA MET A 96 -10.45 -18.94 5.74
C MET A 96 -10.58 -20.32 5.11
N ILE A 97 -11.53 -20.45 4.19
CA ILE A 97 -11.67 -21.64 3.32
C ILE A 97 -10.87 -21.34 2.04
N LYS A 98 -10.32 -22.38 1.42
CA LYS A 98 -9.61 -22.26 0.14
C LYS A 98 -10.43 -21.46 -0.88
N GLY A 99 -9.79 -20.49 -1.53
CA GLY A 99 -10.40 -19.58 -2.51
C GLY A 99 -11.21 -18.43 -1.90
N GLY A 100 -11.41 -18.42 -0.57
CA GLY A 100 -12.02 -17.28 0.12
C GLY A 100 -11.20 -16.01 -0.05
N GLN A 101 -11.86 -14.87 -0.19
CA GLN A 101 -11.24 -13.57 -0.42
C GLN A 101 -11.52 -12.62 0.75
N ALA A 102 -10.48 -12.01 1.25
CA ALA A 102 -10.55 -11.01 2.31
C ALA A 102 -9.87 -9.70 1.85
N PRO A 103 -10.63 -8.72 1.34
CA PRO A 103 -10.15 -7.36 1.17
C PRO A 103 -9.64 -6.81 2.50
N PHE A 104 -8.48 -6.14 2.46
CA PHE A 104 -7.83 -5.59 3.62
C PHE A 104 -7.18 -4.23 3.35
N ASN A 105 -7.01 -3.48 4.41
CA ASN A 105 -6.16 -2.29 4.47
C ASN A 105 -5.53 -2.23 5.85
N TRP A 106 -4.24 -1.91 5.92
CA TRP A 106 -3.63 -1.56 7.20
C TRP A 106 -2.73 -0.34 7.07
N VAL A 107 -2.68 0.45 8.14
CA VAL A 107 -1.93 1.70 8.21
C VAL A 107 -1.15 1.74 9.51
N VAL A 108 0.09 2.26 9.45
CA VAL A 108 0.97 2.47 10.59
C VAL A 108 1.12 3.96 10.87
N THR A 109 1.03 4.33 12.14
CA THR A 109 1.29 5.68 12.63
C THR A 109 2.47 5.65 13.61
N GLY A 110 3.30 6.68 13.60
CA GLY A 110 4.47 6.80 14.49
C GLY A 110 5.75 6.18 13.96
N GLY A 111 5.71 5.54 12.78
CA GLY A 111 6.91 4.93 12.17
C GLY A 111 6.56 3.98 11.05
N ALA A 112 7.38 2.95 10.86
CA ALA A 112 7.20 1.94 9.83
C ALA A 112 7.47 0.54 10.40
N VAL A 113 6.91 -0.49 9.75
CA VAL A 113 7.05 -1.88 10.16
C VAL A 113 7.63 -2.76 9.05
N ASN A 114 8.22 -3.87 9.44
CA ASN A 114 8.41 -4.99 8.53
C ASN A 114 7.17 -5.88 8.62
N PHE A 115 6.72 -6.44 7.51
CA PHE A 115 5.58 -7.34 7.50
C PHE A 115 5.81 -8.58 6.65
N ASP A 116 5.02 -9.61 6.92
CA ASP A 116 4.96 -10.88 6.17
C ASP A 116 3.49 -11.31 6.11
N THR A 117 2.93 -11.33 4.91
CA THR A 117 1.59 -11.87 4.65
C THR A 117 1.73 -13.34 4.27
N HIS A 118 1.20 -14.23 5.10
CA HIS A 118 1.38 -15.67 4.93
C HIS A 118 0.18 -16.48 5.42
N GLY A 119 0.17 -17.76 5.04
CA GLY A 119 -0.86 -18.70 5.46
C GLY A 119 -0.27 -20.01 5.97
N ASP A 120 -0.96 -20.65 6.92
CA ASP A 120 -0.65 -21.97 7.46
C ASP A 120 -1.92 -22.77 7.74
N GLY A 121 -1.81 -24.08 7.65
CA GLY A 121 -2.90 -25.00 7.99
C GLY A 121 -2.73 -26.38 7.35
N LEU A 122 -3.15 -27.42 8.07
CA LEU A 122 -3.13 -28.80 7.61
C LEU A 122 -1.77 -29.25 7.05
N GLY A 123 -0.66 -28.81 7.65
CA GLY A 123 0.69 -29.12 7.20
C GLY A 123 1.16 -28.34 5.97
N GLN A 124 0.38 -27.37 5.51
CA GLN A 124 0.73 -26.47 4.41
C GLN A 124 1.14 -25.11 4.95
N SER A 125 2.03 -24.41 4.24
CA SER A 125 2.39 -23.03 4.48
C SER A 125 2.65 -22.30 3.16
N ILE A 126 2.34 -21.01 3.11
CA ILE A 126 2.57 -20.14 1.97
C ILE A 126 2.94 -18.74 2.44
N SER A 127 3.86 -18.09 1.74
CA SER A 127 4.12 -16.65 1.88
C SER A 127 3.57 -15.94 0.65
N TYR A 128 2.73 -14.94 0.89
CA TYR A 128 2.11 -14.14 -0.17
C TYR A 128 2.94 -12.90 -0.49
N GLU A 129 3.27 -12.13 0.55
CA GLU A 129 4.01 -10.88 0.40
C GLU A 129 4.84 -10.57 1.64
N LYS A 130 5.96 -9.86 1.44
CA LYS A 130 6.82 -9.35 2.52
C LYS A 130 7.27 -7.93 2.21
N GLY A 131 7.38 -7.11 3.25
CA GLY A 131 7.90 -5.76 3.13
C GLY A 131 8.74 -5.34 4.33
N ARG A 132 9.61 -4.34 4.11
CA ARG A 132 10.45 -3.74 5.15
C ARG A 132 10.29 -2.24 5.13
N GLY A 133 10.12 -1.64 6.31
CA GLY A 133 9.97 -0.20 6.44
C GLY A 133 8.72 0.34 5.77
N VAL A 134 7.60 -0.39 5.86
CA VAL A 134 6.34 -0.07 5.17
C VAL A 134 5.39 0.60 6.16
N VAL A 135 4.69 1.62 5.71
CA VAL A 135 3.74 2.41 6.52
C VAL A 135 2.27 2.05 6.27
N SER A 136 1.97 1.37 5.17
CA SER A 136 0.62 0.92 4.84
C SER A 136 0.65 -0.11 3.73
N ASP A 137 -0.37 -0.95 3.68
CA ASP A 137 -0.63 -1.84 2.54
C ASP A 137 -2.12 -2.12 2.42
N GLU A 138 -2.58 -2.44 1.21
CA GLU A 138 -3.97 -2.76 0.91
C GLU A 138 -4.07 -3.76 -0.23
N GLY A 139 -5.11 -4.54 -0.24
CA GLY A 139 -5.31 -5.53 -1.29
C GLY A 139 -6.42 -6.52 -0.97
N VAL A 140 -6.33 -7.68 -1.61
CA VAL A 140 -7.21 -8.81 -1.36
C VAL A 140 -6.33 -10.02 -1.01
N LEU A 141 -6.55 -10.58 0.17
CA LEU A 141 -5.93 -11.83 0.60
C LEU A 141 -6.81 -12.97 0.14
N GLU A 142 -6.32 -13.79 -0.80
CA GLU A 142 -6.99 -15.00 -1.25
C GLU A 142 -6.35 -16.23 -0.60
N ALA A 143 -7.16 -17.06 0.04
CA ALA A 143 -6.69 -18.26 0.72
C ALA A 143 -6.30 -19.36 -0.26
N ALA A 144 -5.01 -19.68 -0.35
CA ALA A 144 -4.49 -20.75 -1.22
C ALA A 144 -4.97 -22.15 -0.80
N PHE A 145 -5.30 -22.32 0.47
CA PHE A 145 -5.84 -23.55 1.07
C PHE A 145 -6.73 -23.21 2.26
N THR A 146 -7.51 -24.16 2.73
CA THR A 146 -8.30 -23.97 3.97
C THR A 146 -7.37 -23.96 5.18
N GLY A 147 -7.36 -22.84 5.93
CA GLY A 147 -6.43 -22.63 7.03
C GLY A 147 -6.49 -21.24 7.61
N ASN A 148 -5.38 -20.82 8.21
CA ASN A 148 -5.21 -19.49 8.78
C ASN A 148 -4.33 -18.66 7.84
N HIS A 149 -4.82 -17.53 7.39
CA HIS A 149 -4.12 -16.63 6.46
C HIS A 149 -4.14 -15.22 7.02
N GLY A 150 -3.01 -14.51 6.96
CA GLY A 150 -2.95 -13.18 7.55
C GLY A 150 -1.55 -12.59 7.57
N TRP A 151 -1.30 -11.77 8.54
CA TRP A 151 -0.14 -10.89 8.58
C TRP A 151 0.61 -11.06 9.89
N PHE A 152 1.94 -10.99 9.79
CA PHE A 152 2.85 -10.73 10.89
C PHE A 152 3.47 -9.36 10.67
N TRP A 153 3.46 -8.50 11.68
CA TRP A 153 4.16 -7.22 11.68
C TRP A 153 5.25 -7.20 12.74
N ARG A 154 6.31 -6.46 12.47
CA ARG A 154 7.38 -6.23 13.42
C ARG A 154 7.88 -4.81 13.37
N ASN A 155 7.89 -4.14 14.53
CA ASN A 155 8.51 -2.83 14.70
C ASN A 155 10.04 -3.00 14.80
N ARG A 156 10.76 -2.43 13.85
CA ARG A 156 12.23 -2.38 13.84
C ARG A 156 12.77 -0.98 14.13
N GLY A 157 11.88 -0.03 14.44
CA GLY A 157 12.21 1.34 14.85
C GLY A 157 12.61 1.44 16.31
N GLN A 158 12.79 2.68 16.77
CA GLN A 158 13.20 3.01 18.13
C GLN A 158 12.03 3.56 18.97
N SER A 159 10.87 3.76 18.39
CA SER A 159 9.67 4.29 19.04
C SER A 159 8.49 3.36 18.83
N ASP A 160 7.48 3.46 19.68
CA ASP A 160 6.23 2.74 19.51
C ASP A 160 5.55 3.13 18.20
N VAL A 161 4.95 2.16 17.54
CA VAL A 161 4.12 2.37 16.35
C VAL A 161 2.71 1.83 16.60
N GLN A 162 1.73 2.54 16.10
CA GLN A 162 0.34 2.10 16.12
C GLN A 162 -0.03 1.57 14.73
N VAL A 163 -0.63 0.39 14.69
CA VAL A 163 -1.14 -0.24 13.46
C VAL A 163 -2.64 -0.41 13.57
N VAL A 164 -3.35 -0.09 12.50
CA VAL A 164 -4.80 -0.35 12.38
C VAL A 164 -5.00 -1.26 11.17
N LEU A 165 -5.44 -2.49 11.43
CA LEU A 165 -5.83 -3.45 10.40
C LEU A 165 -7.34 -3.40 10.20
N ARG A 166 -7.79 -3.26 8.96
CA ARG A 166 -9.19 -3.35 8.54
C ARG A 166 -9.36 -4.51 7.60
N THR A 167 -10.39 -5.32 7.84
CA THR A 167 -10.68 -6.49 7.03
C THR A 167 -12.17 -6.66 6.79
N ARG A 168 -12.50 -7.31 5.66
CA ARG A 168 -13.86 -7.76 5.30
C ARG A 168 -13.77 -8.99 4.40
N GLY A 169 -14.90 -9.64 4.12
CA GLY A 169 -14.97 -10.76 3.15
C GLY A 169 -15.07 -12.14 3.80
N ASP A 170 -14.46 -13.14 3.18
CA ASP A 170 -14.74 -14.56 3.40
C ASP A 170 -13.85 -15.20 4.47
N TYR A 171 -14.09 -14.87 5.72
CA TYR A 171 -13.45 -15.53 6.86
C TYR A 171 -14.45 -15.76 8.01
N SER A 172 -14.23 -16.81 8.78
CA SER A 172 -15.10 -17.21 9.89
C SER A 172 -14.68 -16.64 11.24
N GLY A 173 -13.46 -16.15 11.36
CA GLY A 173 -12.94 -15.59 12.61
C GLY A 173 -11.54 -15.01 12.47
N ILE A 174 -11.15 -14.20 13.46
CA ILE A 174 -9.82 -13.60 13.58
C ILE A 174 -9.11 -14.23 14.78
N LYS A 175 -7.84 -14.60 14.59
CA LYS A 175 -6.95 -15.14 15.61
C LYS A 175 -5.75 -14.20 15.79
N ARG A 176 -5.40 -13.96 17.04
CA ARG A 176 -4.17 -13.29 17.47
C ARG A 176 -3.26 -14.29 18.16
#